data_6689712fc5b1d08abacb9ab2677917c8
#
_entry.id   6689712fc5b1d08abacb9ab2677917c8
#
_cell.length_a   1.000
_cell.length_b   1.000
_cell.length_c   1.000
_cell.angle_alpha   90.00
_cell.angle_beta   90.00
_cell.angle_gamma   90.00
#
_symmetry.space_group_name_H-M   'P 1'
#
loop_
_entity.id
_entity.type
_entity.pdbx_description
1 polymer ?
#
loop_
_entity_poly.entity_id
_entity_poly.type
_entity_poly.pdbx_seq_one_letter_code
_entity_poly.pdbx_strand_id
1 'polypeptide(L)'
;MLPIETISASDLDDYMNRPDAVIIDLRTPEEYEKSHIRTAVNIPYENVKACRQFSRKKILILYCERGSSSLFAARELTKMGYQVKSVVGGIRCYQGSNLFFSTEHSRIKTNQK
;
A
#
# COMPACT_ATOMS: atom_id res chain seq x y z
N MET A 1 -11.12 9.37 -20.36
CA MET A 1 -10.54 9.03 -19.06
C MET A 1 -9.96 7.63 -19.12
N LEU A 2 -8.72 7.48 -18.64
CA LEU A 2 -8.09 6.17 -18.65
C LEU A 2 -8.64 5.34 -17.50
N PRO A 3 -8.90 4.04 -17.71
CA PRO A 3 -9.31 3.18 -16.62
C PRO A 3 -8.18 3.00 -15.61
N ILE A 4 -8.54 2.75 -14.36
CA ILE A 4 -7.56 2.49 -13.32
C ILE A 4 -7.16 1.03 -13.40
N GLU A 5 -5.85 0.77 -13.50
CA GLU A 5 -5.35 -0.58 -13.48
C GLU A 5 -5.44 -1.17 -12.08
N THR A 6 -5.83 -2.43 -12.01
CA THR A 6 -5.94 -3.13 -10.73
C THR A 6 -5.11 -4.41 -10.77
N ILE A 7 -4.69 -4.85 -9.58
CA ILE A 7 -4.01 -6.13 -9.41
C ILE A 7 -4.65 -6.85 -8.24
N SER A 8 -4.44 -8.15 -8.16
CA SER A 8 -4.92 -8.90 -7.01
C SER A 8 -3.94 -8.78 -5.86
N ALA A 9 -4.42 -9.07 -4.63
CA ALA A 9 -3.53 -9.02 -3.46
C ALA A 9 -2.40 -10.02 -3.59
N SER A 10 -2.64 -11.16 -4.27
CA SER A 10 -1.59 -12.15 -4.45
C SER A 10 -0.45 -11.65 -5.34
N ASP A 11 -0.68 -10.62 -6.14
CA ASP A 11 0.37 -10.06 -6.99
C ASP A 11 1.35 -9.19 -6.21
N LEU A 12 1.01 -8.82 -4.97
CA LEU A 12 1.88 -7.93 -4.17
C LEU A 12 3.28 -8.50 -4.00
N ASP A 13 3.38 -9.82 -3.81
CA ASP A 13 4.70 -10.44 -3.61
C ASP A 13 5.61 -10.21 -4.81
N ASP A 14 5.05 -10.14 -6.01
CA ASP A 14 5.84 -9.92 -7.21
C ASP A 14 6.40 -8.50 -7.29
N TYR A 15 5.76 -7.54 -6.63
CA TYR A 15 6.21 -6.16 -6.70
C TYR A 15 7.17 -5.78 -5.59
N MET A 16 7.24 -6.56 -4.51
CA MET A 16 8.06 -6.21 -3.35
C MET A 16 9.54 -6.09 -3.68
N ASN A 17 10.01 -6.90 -4.61
CA ASN A 17 11.44 -6.94 -4.93
C ASN A 17 11.78 -6.20 -6.22
N ARG A 18 10.81 -5.51 -6.80
CA ARG A 18 11.05 -4.77 -8.04
C ARG A 18 11.55 -3.37 -7.74
N PRO A 19 12.75 -3.01 -8.24
CA PRO A 19 13.28 -1.67 -7.97
C PRO A 19 12.47 -0.56 -8.63
N ASP A 20 11.66 -0.88 -9.64
CA ASP A 20 10.83 0.11 -10.33
C ASP A 20 9.44 0.27 -9.70
N ALA A 21 9.16 -0.41 -8.60
CA ALA A 21 7.84 -0.36 -7.96
C ALA A 21 7.95 0.14 -6.53
N VAL A 22 6.93 0.88 -6.10
CA VAL A 22 6.80 1.33 -4.72
C VAL A 22 5.43 0.91 -4.23
N ILE A 23 5.37 0.18 -3.13
CA ILE A 23 4.10 -0.22 -2.52
C ILE A 23 3.73 0.82 -1.47
N ILE A 24 2.53 1.34 -1.57
CA ILE A 24 2.06 2.43 -0.71
C ILE A 24 0.84 1.98 0.07
N ASP A 25 0.95 2.07 1.39
CA ASP A 25 -0.14 1.77 2.32
C ASP A 25 -0.88 3.07 2.61
N LEU A 26 -2.15 3.12 2.27
CA LEU A 26 -2.97 4.34 2.41
C LEU A 26 -3.75 4.39 3.72
N ARG A 27 -3.52 3.43 4.61
CA ARG A 27 -4.24 3.36 5.87
C ARG A 27 -3.67 4.36 6.86
N THR A 28 -4.27 4.43 8.06
CA THR A 28 -3.76 5.33 9.09
C THR A 28 -2.38 4.89 9.56
N PRO A 29 -1.59 5.81 10.12
CA PRO A 29 -0.28 5.42 10.68
C PRO A 29 -0.39 4.35 11.75
N GLU A 30 -1.44 4.38 12.56
CA GLU A 30 -1.64 3.38 13.60
C GLU A 30 -1.84 1.99 13.01
N GLU A 31 -2.66 1.90 11.96
CA GLU A 31 -2.88 0.62 11.29
C GLU A 31 -1.61 0.11 10.64
N TYR A 32 -0.90 1.01 9.97
CA TYR A 32 0.36 0.66 9.32
C TYR A 32 1.37 0.13 10.33
N GLU A 33 1.46 0.75 11.50
CA GLU A 33 2.42 0.31 12.50
C GLU A 33 2.10 -1.06 13.06
N LYS A 34 0.82 -1.40 13.18
CA LYS A 34 0.46 -2.72 13.66
C LYS A 34 0.92 -3.81 12.72
N SER A 35 0.67 -3.64 11.45
CA SER A 35 1.15 -4.56 10.42
C SER A 35 0.97 -3.93 9.06
N HIS A 36 1.87 -4.25 8.16
CA HIS A 36 1.78 -3.76 6.78
C HIS A 36 2.53 -4.71 5.86
N ILE A 37 2.29 -4.57 4.57
CA ILE A 37 3.01 -5.34 3.56
C ILE A 37 4.48 -4.95 3.61
N ARG A 38 5.37 -5.94 3.60
CA ARG A 38 6.81 -5.68 3.59
C ARG A 38 7.16 -4.70 2.49
N THR A 39 8.06 -3.80 2.79
CA THR A 39 8.57 -2.73 1.92
C THR A 39 7.56 -1.63 1.63
N ALA A 40 6.32 -1.73 2.09
CA ALA A 40 5.34 -0.67 1.87
C ALA A 40 5.73 0.58 2.68
N VAL A 41 5.50 1.75 2.07
CA VAL A 41 5.63 3.02 2.77
C VAL A 41 4.23 3.51 3.08
N ASN A 42 4.08 4.23 4.18
CA ASN A 42 2.77 4.72 4.61
C ASN A 42 2.57 6.15 4.12
N ILE A 43 1.55 6.33 3.30
CA ILE A 43 1.08 7.66 2.92
C ILE A 43 -0.43 7.62 3.13
N PRO A 44 -0.92 8.12 4.27
CA PRO A 44 -2.35 8.08 4.54
C PRO A 44 -3.14 8.70 3.39
N TYR A 45 -4.33 8.19 3.15
CA TYR A 45 -5.15 8.57 2.01
C TYR A 45 -5.28 10.09 1.86
N GLU A 46 -5.49 10.80 2.96
CA GLU A 46 -5.69 12.25 2.90
C GLU A 46 -4.44 13.01 2.47
N ASN A 47 -3.27 12.37 2.48
CA ASN A 47 -2.02 13.03 2.10
C ASN A 47 -1.61 12.75 0.66
N VAL A 48 -2.40 11.98 -0.07
CA VAL A 48 -2.02 11.52 -1.42
C VAL A 48 -1.81 12.70 -2.38
N LYS A 49 -2.65 13.73 -2.29
CA LYS A 49 -2.56 14.84 -3.22
C LYS A 49 -1.26 15.64 -3.06
N ALA A 50 -0.61 15.53 -1.91
CA ALA A 50 0.66 16.22 -1.66
C ALA A 50 1.86 15.34 -2.02
N CYS A 51 1.62 14.15 -2.53
CA CYS A 51 2.68 13.18 -2.84
C CYS A 51 3.46 13.65 -4.06
N ARG A 52 4.76 13.93 -3.88
CA ARG A 52 5.62 14.40 -4.96
C ARG A 52 6.97 13.72 -4.95
N GLN A 53 7.22 12.84 -3.97
CA GLN A 53 8.55 12.32 -3.71
C GLN A 53 8.98 11.21 -4.66
N PHE A 54 8.06 10.64 -5.45
CA PHE A 54 8.40 9.52 -6.30
C PHE A 54 8.66 9.95 -7.73
N SER A 55 9.59 9.26 -8.38
CA SER A 55 9.85 9.47 -9.79
C SER A 55 8.66 8.97 -10.62
N ARG A 56 8.35 9.67 -11.72
CA ARG A 56 7.31 9.23 -12.66
C ARG A 56 7.70 7.92 -13.36
N LYS A 57 8.95 7.48 -13.24
CA LYS A 57 9.38 6.20 -13.79
C LYS A 57 9.02 5.03 -12.91
N LYS A 58 8.61 5.29 -11.66
CA LYS A 58 8.20 4.24 -10.73
C LYS A 58 6.75 3.86 -10.96
N ILE A 59 6.43 2.61 -10.63
CA ILE A 59 5.05 2.13 -10.62
C ILE A 59 4.60 2.17 -9.16
N LEU A 60 3.53 2.90 -8.89
CA LEU A 60 2.99 3.03 -7.54
C LEU A 60 1.89 2.00 -7.35
N ILE A 61 2.07 1.12 -6.37
CA ILE A 61 1.13 0.06 -6.05
C ILE A 61 0.42 0.45 -4.76
N LEU A 62 -0.86 0.76 -4.86
CA LEU A 62 -1.62 1.31 -3.73
C LEU A 62 -2.50 0.25 -3.10
N TYR A 63 -2.49 0.17 -1.78
CA TYR A 63 -3.49 -0.63 -1.09
C TYR A 63 -4.03 0.12 0.12
N CYS A 64 -5.26 -0.22 0.47
CA CYS A 64 -5.89 0.28 1.68
C CYS A 64 -6.46 -0.94 2.41
N GLU A 65 -7.39 -0.73 3.31
CA GLU A 65 -7.95 -1.85 4.05
C GLU A 65 -8.77 -2.78 3.14
N ARG A 66 -9.68 -2.22 2.34
CA ARG A 66 -10.62 -3.01 1.54
C ARG A 66 -10.63 -2.72 0.05
N GLY A 67 -9.88 -1.73 -0.40
CA GLY A 67 -9.74 -1.46 -1.83
C GLY A 67 -10.42 -0.21 -2.36
N SER A 68 -11.40 0.37 -1.66
CA SER A 68 -12.12 1.53 -2.20
C SER A 68 -11.27 2.79 -2.18
N SER A 69 -10.59 3.07 -1.07
CA SER A 69 -9.76 4.27 -0.99
C SER A 69 -8.61 4.22 -1.97
N SER A 70 -8.05 3.02 -2.22
CA SER A 70 -6.96 2.93 -3.17
C SER A 70 -7.38 3.22 -4.59
N LEU A 71 -8.64 2.93 -4.95
CA LEU A 71 -9.15 3.29 -6.27
C LEU A 71 -9.23 4.80 -6.44
N PHE A 72 -9.75 5.51 -5.44
CA PHE A 72 -9.82 6.97 -5.51
C PHE A 72 -8.43 7.59 -5.54
N ALA A 73 -7.52 7.10 -4.70
CA ALA A 73 -6.14 7.60 -4.67
C ALA A 73 -5.44 7.35 -6.01
N ALA A 74 -5.67 6.17 -6.60
CA ALA A 74 -5.07 5.84 -7.89
C ALA A 74 -5.51 6.82 -8.96
N ARG A 75 -6.78 7.22 -8.93
CA ARG A 75 -7.27 8.19 -9.90
C ARG A 75 -6.55 9.52 -9.75
N GLU A 76 -6.39 9.99 -8.52
CA GLU A 76 -5.72 11.27 -8.28
C GLU A 76 -4.25 11.22 -8.71
N LEU A 77 -3.54 10.15 -8.37
CA LEU A 77 -2.14 10.03 -8.73
C LEU A 77 -1.95 9.85 -10.23
N THR A 78 -2.89 9.17 -10.89
CA THR A 78 -2.84 9.05 -12.35
C THR A 78 -2.96 10.41 -13.01
N LYS A 79 -3.84 11.28 -12.50
CA LYS A 79 -3.97 12.63 -13.00
C LYS A 79 -2.69 13.43 -12.84
N MET A 80 -1.88 13.08 -11.84
CA MET A 80 -0.60 13.74 -11.59
C MET A 80 0.54 13.18 -12.45
N GLY A 81 0.24 12.21 -13.30
CA GLY A 81 1.24 11.66 -14.23
C GLY A 81 1.95 10.41 -13.76
N TYR A 82 1.54 9.84 -12.63
CA TYR A 82 2.15 8.61 -12.15
C TYR A 82 1.55 7.38 -12.81
N GLN A 83 2.36 6.31 -12.91
CA GLN A 83 1.85 4.99 -13.25
C GLN A 83 1.39 4.33 -11.95
N VAL A 84 0.14 3.90 -11.91
CA VAL A 84 -0.46 3.47 -10.66
C VAL A 84 -1.26 2.20 -10.87
N LYS A 85 -1.20 1.30 -9.87
CA LYS A 85 -2.07 0.12 -9.82
C LYS A 85 -2.70 0.04 -8.44
N SER A 86 -3.96 -0.33 -8.39
CA SER A 86 -4.71 -0.44 -7.13
C SER A 86 -4.96 -1.91 -6.82
N VAL A 87 -4.75 -2.29 -5.55
CA VAL A 87 -4.94 -3.67 -5.11
C VAL A 87 -6.41 -3.92 -4.81
N VAL A 88 -7.00 -4.87 -5.53
CA VAL A 88 -8.40 -5.25 -5.32
C VAL A 88 -8.56 -5.89 -3.95
N GLY A 89 -9.54 -5.40 -3.18
CA GLY A 89 -9.82 -5.95 -1.87
C GLY A 89 -8.88 -5.51 -0.77
N GLY A 90 -7.81 -4.81 -1.12
CA GLY A 90 -6.89 -4.28 -0.14
C GLY A 90 -6.12 -5.34 0.61
N ILE A 91 -5.56 -4.92 1.76
CA ILE A 91 -4.76 -5.83 2.57
C ILE A 91 -5.59 -6.98 3.14
N ARG A 92 -6.89 -6.80 3.25
CA ARG A 92 -7.76 -7.87 3.77
C ARG A 92 -7.77 -9.10 2.89
N CYS A 93 -7.45 -8.94 1.61
CA CYS A 93 -7.39 -10.07 0.68
C CYS A 93 -6.00 -10.68 0.57
N TYR A 94 -5.01 -10.11 1.26
CA TYR A 94 -3.65 -10.64 1.19
C TYR A 94 -3.52 -11.85 2.09
N GLN A 95 -3.08 -12.98 1.52
CA GLN A 95 -2.91 -14.24 2.24
C GLN A 95 -1.47 -14.72 2.26
N GLY A 96 -0.54 -13.90 1.77
CA GLY A 96 0.86 -14.27 1.77
C GLY A 96 1.49 -14.09 3.14
N SER A 97 2.78 -14.37 3.21
CA SER A 97 3.53 -14.33 4.47
C SER A 97 4.39 -13.09 4.62
N ASN A 98 4.34 -12.16 3.67
CA ASN A 98 5.23 -11.01 3.66
C ASN A 98 4.62 -9.80 4.35
N LEU A 99 4.16 -10.00 5.58
CA LEU A 99 3.67 -8.93 6.44
C LEU A 99 4.71 -8.59 7.49
N PHE A 100 4.88 -7.30 7.72
CA PHE A 100 5.67 -6.80 8.83
C PHE A 100 4.73 -6.55 10.00
N PHE A 101 5.12 -6.99 11.20
CA PHE A 101 4.37 -6.76 12.43
C PHE A 101 5.22 -5.92 13.36
N SER A 102 4.57 -4.98 14.06
CA SER A 102 5.28 -4.12 15.00
C SER A 102 5.92 -4.95 16.10
N THR A 103 7.21 -4.74 16.31
CA THR A 103 7.95 -5.42 17.39
C THR A 103 7.39 -5.03 18.74
N GLU A 104 7.09 -3.76 18.91
CA GLU A 104 6.57 -3.27 20.17
C GLU A 104 5.21 -3.90 20.47
N HIS A 105 4.35 -3.99 19.46
CA HIS A 105 3.05 -4.63 19.60
C HIS A 105 3.21 -6.10 19.99
N SER A 106 4.10 -6.79 19.34
CA SER A 106 4.36 -8.19 19.65
C SER A 106 4.90 -8.37 21.06
N ARG A 107 5.76 -7.46 21.50
CA ARG A 107 6.34 -7.54 22.84
C ARG A 107 5.28 -7.35 23.92
N ILE A 108 4.34 -6.45 23.68
CA ILE A 108 3.24 -6.23 24.62
C ILE A 108 2.43 -7.50 24.77
N LYS A 109 2.10 -8.16 23.68
CA LYS A 109 1.38 -9.42 23.72
C LYS A 109 2.15 -10.47 24.53
N THR A 110 3.43 -10.54 24.32
CA THR A 110 4.28 -11.51 25.01
C THR A 110 4.30 -11.25 26.51
N ASN A 111 4.33 -10.01 26.91
CA ASN A 111 4.45 -9.63 28.32
C ASN A 111 3.17 -9.79 29.11
N GLN A 112 2.06 -10.10 28.46
CA GLN A 112 0.78 -10.25 29.16
C GLN A 112 0.51 -11.67 29.62
N LYS A 113 1.49 -12.49 29.61
CA LYS A 113 1.31 -13.87 30.05
C LYS A 113 1.04 -14.02 31.53
#